data_cbc6b0afcc12260772d72000cb182ab9
#
_entry.id   cbc6b0afcc12260772d72000cb182ab9
#
_cell.length_a   1.000
_cell.length_b   1.000
_cell.length_c   1.000
_cell.angle_alpha   90.00
_cell.angle_beta   90.00
_cell.angle_gamma   90.00
#
_symmetry.space_group_name_H-M   'P 1'
#
loop_
_entity.id
_entity.type
_entity.pdbx_description
1 polymer ?
#
loop_
_entity_poly.entity_id
_entity_poly.type
_entity_poly.pdbx_seq_one_letter_code
_entity_poly.pdbx_strand_id
1 'polypeptide(L)'
;MDIPKELEKSFKGEIETSAEAIELYSHDASLFELRPQLVAFPNDTNDIKAVVKFVNEHKTTNPELSITPRSRGTDMSGAAIGESIVLDISKHMNKLFSVDATNAHLQPGMLYRDFDLETLKYGSILPSYPASRDLASVGGMVNNNSGGEKSLQYGKTDNFVNEMSVVLSDGNEYILAPLNRDELNAKMSQDDFEGNLYRQTFELLDSHYDEIQAAAPRVSKDSTGYHLWNVWKRDTGIFDLTKLFIGGQGTLGITTEVKVRLVPKPAHSGTLVCYMHTLDQLGEVIPAVLAHKPATFESFDDNTLWLSFKFFFAFLAKLGLWRWLKLAIQLIPDGFMLIKGVPKLVLLIEFTGESVEEVKHKIHTARLDLKRFDFTYMEEDGTEEKSQKFWLMRRESFNLLRSKVKDKHTAPFIDDLVVPPARLTEFLPQLREIIKKYNLLATIAGHMGDGNFHVIPLMKIEDPKERAKFEPAMHEVNSLVIQYGGSVSGEHGDGMIRGPWLEEM
;
A
#
# COMPACT_ATOMS: atom_id res chain seq x y z
N MET A 1 -35.94 11.50 4.42
CA MET A 1 -35.36 12.68 3.71
C MET A 1 -34.89 12.22 2.35
N ASP A 2 -35.09 13.01 1.30
CA ASP A 2 -34.54 12.76 -0.04
C ASP A 2 -33.13 13.36 -0.05
N ILE A 3 -32.14 12.55 0.31
CA ILE A 3 -30.75 13.00 0.52
C ILE A 3 -30.18 13.68 -0.72
N PRO A 4 -30.29 13.13 -1.95
CA PRO A 4 -29.78 13.80 -3.15
C PRO A 4 -30.32 15.22 -3.31
N LYS A 5 -31.65 15.41 -3.25
CA LYS A 5 -32.29 16.72 -3.43
C LYS A 5 -31.95 17.74 -2.35
N GLU A 6 -31.75 17.29 -1.10
CA GLU A 6 -31.36 18.19 -0.03
C GLU A 6 -29.91 18.61 -0.19
N LEU A 7 -29.02 17.67 -0.55
CA LEU A 7 -27.59 17.95 -0.78
C LEU A 7 -27.38 18.91 -1.97
N GLU A 8 -28.14 18.79 -3.06
CA GLU A 8 -28.08 19.68 -4.23
C GLU A 8 -28.26 21.16 -3.89
N LYS A 9 -28.90 21.51 -2.75
CA LYS A 9 -29.06 22.90 -2.34
C LYS A 9 -27.77 23.62 -2.01
N SER A 10 -26.79 22.89 -1.52
CA SER A 10 -25.48 23.43 -1.07
C SER A 10 -24.28 22.88 -1.87
N PHE A 11 -24.38 21.70 -2.42
CA PHE A 11 -23.36 21.04 -3.21
C PHE A 11 -23.47 21.46 -4.69
N LYS A 12 -22.35 21.87 -5.31
CA LYS A 12 -22.27 22.34 -6.70
C LYS A 12 -21.64 21.34 -7.66
N GLY A 13 -21.06 20.26 -7.12
CA GLY A 13 -20.52 19.16 -7.91
C GLY A 13 -21.62 18.29 -8.50
N GLU A 14 -21.24 17.16 -9.04
CA GLU A 14 -22.17 16.21 -9.64
C GLU A 14 -22.67 15.21 -8.60
N ILE A 15 -23.93 14.81 -8.68
CA ILE A 15 -24.52 13.75 -7.85
C ILE A 15 -25.07 12.68 -8.79
N GLU A 16 -24.69 11.43 -8.57
CA GLU A 16 -25.14 10.26 -9.31
C GLU A 16 -25.89 9.29 -8.41
N THR A 17 -27.08 8.88 -8.89
CA THR A 17 -27.95 7.89 -8.23
C THR A 17 -28.39 6.78 -9.19
N SER A 18 -27.85 6.75 -10.42
CA SER A 18 -28.16 5.73 -11.41
C SER A 18 -27.73 4.34 -10.93
N ALA A 19 -28.47 3.31 -11.33
CA ALA A 19 -28.15 1.93 -10.98
C ALA A 19 -26.71 1.54 -11.40
N GLU A 20 -26.24 2.07 -12.53
CA GLU A 20 -24.92 1.84 -13.06
C GLU A 20 -23.84 2.46 -12.17
N ALA A 21 -24.03 3.72 -11.73
CA ALA A 21 -23.10 4.38 -10.82
C ALA A 21 -23.07 3.68 -9.45
N ILE A 22 -24.24 3.38 -8.88
CA ILE A 22 -24.33 2.65 -7.60
C ILE A 22 -23.61 1.31 -7.68
N GLU A 23 -23.81 0.54 -8.75
CA GLU A 23 -23.12 -0.74 -8.96
C GLU A 23 -21.61 -0.57 -9.06
N LEU A 24 -21.13 0.42 -9.84
CA LEU A 24 -19.70 0.68 -10.01
C LEU A 24 -19.01 1.07 -8.69
N TYR A 25 -19.70 1.82 -7.83
CA TYR A 25 -19.15 2.31 -6.57
C TYR A 25 -19.48 1.43 -5.37
N SER A 26 -20.21 0.33 -5.56
CA SER A 26 -20.45 -0.67 -4.51
C SER A 26 -19.26 -1.57 -4.25
N HIS A 27 -18.26 -1.58 -5.12
CA HIS A 27 -17.05 -2.40 -5.03
C HIS A 27 -15.78 -1.56 -5.01
N ASP A 28 -14.75 -2.07 -4.37
CA ASP A 28 -13.34 -1.70 -4.56
C ASP A 28 -12.53 -2.96 -4.94
N ALA A 29 -11.24 -3.03 -4.62
CA ALA A 29 -10.44 -4.23 -4.88
C ALA A 29 -10.51 -5.27 -3.73
N SER A 30 -11.32 -5.03 -2.69
CA SER A 30 -11.53 -5.95 -1.57
C SER A 30 -12.54 -7.05 -1.89
N LEU A 31 -12.93 -7.79 -0.85
CA LEU A 31 -13.96 -8.85 -0.90
C LEU A 31 -15.38 -8.32 -0.69
N PHE A 32 -15.53 -7.05 -0.32
CA PHE A 32 -16.78 -6.51 0.16
C PHE A 32 -17.59 -5.84 -0.95
N GLU A 33 -18.90 -5.81 -0.75
CA GLU A 33 -19.85 -5.05 -1.55
C GLU A 33 -20.72 -4.24 -0.59
N LEU A 34 -20.72 -2.90 -0.72
CA LEU A 34 -21.62 -1.99 -0.03
C LEU A 34 -22.23 -1.02 -1.02
N ARG A 35 -23.56 -1.01 -1.13
CA ARG A 35 -24.27 -0.18 -2.10
C ARG A 35 -24.52 1.22 -1.53
N PRO A 36 -23.89 2.28 -2.08
CA PRO A 36 -24.12 3.63 -1.61
C PRO A 36 -25.54 4.12 -1.96
N GLN A 37 -26.04 5.09 -1.22
CA GLN A 37 -27.28 5.79 -1.57
C GLN A 37 -27.08 6.75 -2.73
N LEU A 38 -25.89 7.36 -2.81
CA LEU A 38 -25.47 8.23 -3.90
C LEU A 38 -23.96 8.29 -4.02
N VAL A 39 -23.48 8.73 -5.18
CA VAL A 39 -22.08 9.08 -5.44
C VAL A 39 -22.00 10.59 -5.71
N ALA A 40 -21.16 11.30 -5.00
CA ALA A 40 -20.94 12.73 -5.16
C ALA A 40 -19.53 13.01 -5.68
N PHE A 41 -19.42 13.92 -6.65
CA PHE A 41 -18.16 14.33 -7.28
C PHE A 41 -17.94 15.83 -7.01
N PRO A 42 -17.14 16.20 -6.00
CA PRO A 42 -16.89 17.59 -5.66
C PRO A 42 -16.03 18.27 -6.73
N ASN A 43 -16.37 19.50 -7.09
CA ASN A 43 -15.60 20.35 -8.00
C ASN A 43 -14.37 20.98 -7.29
N ASP A 44 -14.56 21.30 -6.02
CA ASP A 44 -13.56 21.98 -5.20
C ASP A 44 -13.79 21.71 -3.69
N THR A 45 -12.95 22.32 -2.87
CA THR A 45 -13.02 22.25 -1.41
C THR A 45 -14.35 22.75 -0.83
N ASN A 46 -15.03 23.71 -1.47
CA ASN A 46 -16.30 24.21 -0.95
C ASN A 46 -17.40 23.15 -1.05
N ASP A 47 -17.36 22.33 -2.08
CA ASP A 47 -18.27 21.19 -2.20
C ASP A 47 -18.02 20.15 -1.10
N ILE A 48 -16.75 19.87 -0.76
CA ILE A 48 -16.40 18.98 0.37
C ILE A 48 -16.93 19.56 1.69
N LYS A 49 -16.70 20.87 1.94
CA LYS A 49 -17.25 21.56 3.11
C LYS A 49 -18.76 21.45 3.18
N ALA A 50 -19.44 21.61 2.04
CA ALA A 50 -20.91 21.51 1.95
C ALA A 50 -21.41 20.11 2.32
N VAL A 51 -20.77 19.04 1.83
CA VAL A 51 -21.13 17.65 2.17
C VAL A 51 -20.92 17.37 3.65
N VAL A 52 -19.80 17.79 4.23
CA VAL A 52 -19.52 17.60 5.66
C VAL A 52 -20.53 18.33 6.53
N LYS A 53 -20.83 19.60 6.23
CA LYS A 53 -21.86 20.38 6.95
C LYS A 53 -23.24 19.75 6.83
N PHE A 54 -23.61 19.31 5.62
CA PHE A 54 -24.87 18.61 5.38
C PHE A 54 -24.99 17.36 6.27
N VAL A 55 -23.95 16.54 6.35
CA VAL A 55 -23.96 15.34 7.21
C VAL A 55 -24.10 15.74 8.67
N ASN A 56 -23.35 16.72 9.14
CA ASN A 56 -23.43 17.21 10.53
C ASN A 56 -24.83 17.68 10.91
N GLU A 57 -25.47 18.47 10.05
CA GLU A 57 -26.80 19.04 10.29
C GLU A 57 -27.88 17.94 10.38
N HIS A 58 -27.68 16.84 9.66
CA HIS A 58 -28.69 15.78 9.53
C HIS A 58 -28.37 14.50 10.30
N LYS A 59 -27.15 14.34 10.85
CA LYS A 59 -26.67 13.13 11.52
C LYS A 59 -27.55 12.70 12.68
N THR A 60 -28.07 13.64 13.46
CA THR A 60 -28.94 13.35 14.62
C THR A 60 -30.27 12.72 14.20
N THR A 61 -30.83 13.14 13.06
CA THR A 61 -32.11 12.63 12.55
C THR A 61 -31.94 11.44 11.59
N ASN A 62 -30.74 11.26 11.03
CA ASN A 62 -30.37 10.18 10.14
C ASN A 62 -29.01 9.58 10.59
N PRO A 63 -29.00 8.73 11.63
CA PRO A 63 -27.76 8.20 12.21
C PRO A 63 -26.88 7.44 11.21
N GLU A 64 -27.47 6.83 10.19
CA GLU A 64 -26.76 6.08 9.13
C GLU A 64 -26.08 6.98 8.10
N LEU A 65 -26.36 8.29 8.11
CA LEU A 65 -25.78 9.23 7.15
C LEU A 65 -24.28 9.36 7.41
N SER A 66 -23.46 9.07 6.40
CA SER A 66 -21.98 9.07 6.49
C SER A 66 -21.35 9.45 5.15
N ILE A 67 -20.08 9.80 5.19
CA ILE A 67 -19.27 10.10 3.99
C ILE A 67 -18.16 9.07 3.91
N THR A 68 -18.02 8.42 2.76
CA THR A 68 -16.88 7.58 2.44
C THR A 68 -16.06 8.26 1.34
N PRO A 69 -14.93 8.92 1.68
CA PRO A 69 -14.05 9.49 0.67
C PRO A 69 -13.45 8.37 -0.18
N ARG A 70 -13.45 8.56 -1.48
CA ARG A 70 -12.94 7.58 -2.42
C ARG A 70 -12.10 8.25 -3.49
N SER A 71 -11.09 7.58 -3.96
CA SER A 71 -10.36 7.89 -5.18
C SER A 71 -10.68 6.84 -6.24
N ARG A 72 -9.72 5.99 -6.60
CA ARG A 72 -9.89 5.02 -7.70
C ARG A 72 -10.37 3.64 -7.28
N GLY A 73 -10.66 3.42 -5.99
CA GLY A 73 -11.13 2.14 -5.49
C GLY A 73 -10.13 1.00 -5.67
N THR A 74 -8.84 1.29 -5.63
CA THR A 74 -7.77 0.28 -5.67
C THR A 74 -7.48 -0.32 -4.29
N ASP A 75 -8.18 0.12 -3.28
CA ASP A 75 -8.08 -0.39 -1.92
C ASP A 75 -8.49 -1.85 -1.82
N MET A 76 -7.73 -2.65 -1.07
CA MET A 76 -7.96 -4.07 -0.86
C MET A 76 -8.55 -4.39 0.52
N SER A 77 -8.79 -3.37 1.33
CA SER A 77 -9.28 -3.50 2.71
C SER A 77 -10.78 -3.22 2.88
N GLY A 78 -11.44 -2.62 1.88
CA GLY A 78 -12.84 -2.21 1.96
C GLY A 78 -13.06 -0.82 2.55
N ALA A 79 -12.01 0.01 2.63
CA ALA A 79 -12.11 1.37 3.15
C ALA A 79 -12.74 2.37 2.16
N ALA A 80 -12.79 2.02 0.87
CA ALA A 80 -13.23 2.93 -0.20
C ALA A 80 -14.71 2.72 -0.61
N ILE A 81 -15.49 1.95 0.14
CA ILE A 81 -16.91 1.68 -0.10
C ILE A 81 -17.75 1.96 1.15
N GLY A 82 -19.02 2.27 0.97
CA GLY A 82 -19.92 2.63 2.06
C GLY A 82 -21.38 2.68 1.61
N GLU A 83 -22.30 2.64 2.57
CA GLU A 83 -23.76 2.54 2.31
C GLU A 83 -24.46 3.89 2.19
N SER A 84 -23.79 5.02 2.44
CA SER A 84 -24.41 6.35 2.43
C SER A 84 -23.89 7.20 1.27
N ILE A 85 -23.06 8.20 1.50
CA ILE A 85 -22.50 9.08 0.48
C ILE A 85 -21.10 8.62 0.15
N VAL A 86 -20.86 8.11 -1.06
CA VAL A 86 -19.50 7.93 -1.57
C VAL A 86 -19.07 9.22 -2.25
N LEU A 87 -17.96 9.80 -1.78
CA LEU A 87 -17.40 11.07 -2.27
C LEU A 87 -16.17 10.82 -3.12
N ASP A 88 -16.32 10.77 -4.45
CA ASP A 88 -15.19 10.56 -5.37
C ASP A 88 -14.41 11.85 -5.61
N ILE A 89 -13.25 11.94 -5.00
CA ILE A 89 -12.35 13.10 -5.08
C ILE A 89 -11.60 13.13 -6.43
N SER A 90 -11.49 12.01 -7.12
CA SER A 90 -10.56 11.87 -8.26
C SER A 90 -11.05 12.49 -9.55
N LYS A 91 -12.36 12.72 -9.70
CA LYS A 91 -12.96 13.17 -10.97
C LYS A 91 -12.57 14.62 -11.32
N HIS A 92 -12.64 15.53 -10.36
CA HIS A 92 -12.43 16.97 -10.60
C HIS A 92 -11.28 17.58 -9.80
N MET A 93 -10.92 17.02 -8.64
CA MET A 93 -9.86 17.55 -7.78
C MET A 93 -8.51 16.90 -8.08
N ASN A 94 -8.00 17.12 -9.29
CA ASN A 94 -6.80 16.44 -9.82
C ASN A 94 -5.73 17.42 -10.37
N LYS A 95 -5.70 18.66 -9.90
CA LYS A 95 -4.75 19.67 -10.37
C LYS A 95 -3.39 19.50 -9.73
N LEU A 96 -2.33 19.71 -10.52
CA LEU A 96 -0.98 19.95 -10.06
C LEU A 96 -0.76 21.47 -10.03
N PHE A 97 -0.56 22.04 -8.84
CA PHE A 97 -0.36 23.49 -8.66
C PHE A 97 1.07 23.91 -8.94
N SER A 98 2.03 23.12 -8.41
CA SER A 98 3.46 23.35 -8.66
C SER A 98 4.24 22.05 -8.50
N VAL A 99 5.37 21.97 -9.19
CA VAL A 99 6.36 20.91 -9.07
C VAL A 99 7.74 21.45 -9.39
N ASP A 100 8.73 21.04 -8.61
CA ASP A 100 10.16 21.26 -8.85
C ASP A 100 10.96 19.98 -8.57
N ALA A 101 12.29 20.05 -8.53
CA ALA A 101 13.15 18.90 -8.30
C ALA A 101 13.01 18.28 -6.89
N THR A 102 12.43 18.99 -5.94
CA THR A 102 12.42 18.63 -4.52
C THR A 102 11.03 18.53 -3.90
N ASN A 103 10.06 19.26 -4.46
CA ASN A 103 8.72 19.37 -3.89
C ASN A 103 7.64 19.42 -4.98
N ALA A 104 6.44 19.04 -4.59
CA ALA A 104 5.24 19.24 -5.39
C ALA A 104 4.05 19.62 -4.50
N HIS A 105 3.12 20.42 -5.06
CA HIS A 105 1.85 20.80 -4.46
C HIS A 105 0.72 20.42 -5.40
N LEU A 106 -0.25 19.65 -4.94
CA LEU A 106 -1.28 19.05 -5.80
C LEU A 106 -2.57 18.72 -5.04
N GLN A 107 -3.63 18.53 -5.82
CA GLN A 107 -4.91 18.02 -5.33
C GLN A 107 -4.87 16.48 -5.21
N PRO A 108 -5.65 15.89 -4.27
CA PRO A 108 -5.59 14.47 -3.92
C PRO A 108 -6.04 13.53 -5.04
N GLY A 109 -6.88 13.98 -5.97
CA GLY A 109 -7.37 13.18 -7.09
C GLY A 109 -6.37 13.01 -8.24
N MET A 110 -5.21 13.69 -8.21
CA MET A 110 -4.16 13.52 -9.21
C MET A 110 -3.68 12.08 -9.27
N LEU A 111 -3.78 11.44 -10.45
CA LEU A 111 -3.30 10.07 -10.63
C LEU A 111 -1.77 10.03 -10.52
N TYR A 112 -1.26 9.04 -9.81
CA TYR A 112 0.19 8.91 -9.62
C TYR A 112 0.94 8.79 -10.96
N ARG A 113 0.43 8.01 -11.94
CA ARG A 113 1.05 7.86 -13.27
C ARG A 113 1.23 9.19 -14.01
N ASP A 114 0.25 10.10 -13.88
CA ASP A 114 0.29 11.39 -14.55
C ASP A 114 1.19 12.37 -13.77
N PHE A 115 1.17 12.28 -12.45
CA PHE A 115 2.07 12.99 -11.55
C PHE A 115 3.54 12.59 -11.75
N ASP A 116 3.83 11.29 -11.88
CA ASP A 116 5.17 10.76 -12.12
C ASP A 116 5.77 11.30 -13.44
N LEU A 117 4.95 11.42 -14.49
CA LEU A 117 5.37 12.04 -15.74
C LEU A 117 5.79 13.51 -15.56
N GLU A 118 5.12 14.26 -14.68
CA GLU A 118 5.48 15.64 -14.40
C GLU A 118 6.76 15.73 -13.55
N THR A 119 6.92 14.92 -12.51
CA THR A 119 8.10 14.92 -11.63
C THR A 119 9.36 14.46 -12.38
N LEU A 120 9.23 13.50 -13.31
CA LEU A 120 10.32 13.01 -14.14
C LEU A 120 10.94 14.09 -15.04
N LYS A 121 10.20 15.15 -15.40
CA LYS A 121 10.74 16.30 -16.16
C LYS A 121 11.82 17.04 -15.34
N TYR A 122 11.78 16.92 -14.01
CA TYR A 122 12.75 17.49 -13.07
C TYR A 122 13.76 16.45 -12.56
N GLY A 123 13.75 15.24 -13.12
CA GLY A 123 14.63 14.14 -12.71
C GLY A 123 14.29 13.57 -11.33
N SER A 124 13.08 13.77 -10.84
CA SER A 124 12.65 13.37 -9.49
C SER A 124 11.45 12.44 -9.51
N ILE A 125 11.23 11.75 -8.38
CA ILE A 125 10.11 10.83 -8.18
C ILE A 125 9.55 10.99 -6.75
N LEU A 126 8.29 10.60 -6.56
CA LEU A 126 7.72 10.25 -5.26
C LEU A 126 7.85 8.73 -5.11
N PRO A 127 8.80 8.21 -4.29
CA PRO A 127 9.18 6.79 -4.35
C PRO A 127 8.27 5.84 -3.59
N SER A 128 7.31 6.35 -2.81
CA SER A 128 6.39 5.56 -1.97
C SER A 128 5.17 5.00 -2.73
N TYR A 129 5.27 4.84 -4.04
CA TYR A 129 4.18 4.37 -4.87
C TYR A 129 3.86 2.88 -4.66
N PRO A 130 2.54 2.52 -4.62
CA PRO A 130 2.10 1.13 -4.53
C PRO A 130 2.22 0.39 -5.87
N ALA A 131 2.04 -0.93 -5.85
CA ALA A 131 1.96 -1.75 -7.06
C ALA A 131 0.85 -1.30 -8.03
N SER A 132 -0.24 -0.70 -7.50
CA SER A 132 -1.37 -0.14 -8.27
C SER A 132 -1.11 1.26 -8.82
N ARG A 133 0.13 1.75 -8.87
CA ARG A 133 0.52 3.13 -9.24
C ARG A 133 -0.10 3.67 -10.53
N ASP A 134 -0.38 2.79 -11.50
CA ASP A 134 -0.99 3.21 -12.78
C ASP A 134 -2.45 3.63 -12.63
N LEU A 135 -3.10 3.26 -11.54
CA LEU A 135 -4.50 3.55 -11.22
C LEU A 135 -4.66 4.43 -9.97
N ALA A 136 -3.79 4.31 -8.99
CA ALA A 136 -3.87 5.02 -7.72
C ALA A 136 -3.74 6.54 -7.89
N SER A 137 -4.40 7.32 -7.03
CA SER A 137 -4.16 8.76 -6.90
C SER A 137 -3.21 9.07 -5.75
N VAL A 138 -2.57 10.24 -5.79
CA VAL A 138 -1.66 10.69 -4.72
C VAL A 138 -2.40 10.83 -3.39
N GLY A 139 -3.64 11.36 -3.38
CA GLY A 139 -4.45 11.43 -2.16
C GLY A 139 -4.82 10.06 -1.60
N GLY A 140 -5.10 9.07 -2.48
CA GLY A 140 -5.29 7.68 -2.06
C GLY A 140 -4.02 7.11 -1.44
N MET A 141 -2.84 7.39 -2.01
CA MET A 141 -1.55 6.99 -1.44
C MET A 141 -1.33 7.60 -0.05
N VAL A 142 -1.66 8.87 0.14
CA VAL A 142 -1.53 9.56 1.44
C VAL A 142 -2.48 8.95 2.46
N ASN A 143 -3.78 8.85 2.14
CA ASN A 143 -4.78 8.36 3.10
C ASN A 143 -4.63 6.88 3.43
N ASN A 144 -3.90 6.11 2.61
CA ASN A 144 -3.56 4.70 2.88
C ASN A 144 -2.16 4.52 3.45
N ASN A 145 -1.39 5.57 3.61
CA ASN A 145 0.04 5.53 3.90
C ASN A 145 0.75 4.49 3.01
N SER A 146 0.59 4.62 1.71
CA SER A 146 1.04 3.60 0.76
C SER A 146 2.54 3.36 0.81
N GLY A 147 2.91 2.13 0.58
CA GLY A 147 4.25 1.65 0.33
C GLY A 147 4.30 0.81 -0.94
N GLY A 148 5.45 0.22 -1.24
CA GLY A 148 5.66 -0.66 -2.37
C GLY A 148 7.09 -1.15 -2.48
N GLU A 149 7.50 -1.52 -3.69
CA GLU A 149 8.82 -2.12 -3.96
C GLU A 149 10.02 -1.25 -3.52
N LYS A 150 9.85 0.07 -3.44
CA LYS A 150 10.94 1.00 -3.03
C LYS A 150 10.90 1.40 -1.55
N SER A 151 9.95 0.89 -0.80
CA SER A 151 9.82 1.23 0.63
C SER A 151 11.02 0.79 1.47
N LEU A 152 11.74 -0.26 1.06
CA LEU A 152 12.95 -0.70 1.76
C LEU A 152 14.01 0.41 1.82
N GLN A 153 14.18 1.16 0.74
CA GLN A 153 15.16 2.26 0.67
C GLN A 153 14.59 3.59 1.19
N TYR A 154 13.31 3.88 0.89
CA TYR A 154 12.76 5.22 1.04
C TYR A 154 11.69 5.33 2.14
N GLY A 155 11.16 4.20 2.63
CA GLY A 155 10.02 4.17 3.52
C GLY A 155 8.68 4.38 2.80
N LYS A 156 7.66 4.69 3.57
CA LYS A 156 6.28 4.86 3.12
C LYS A 156 5.93 6.32 2.86
N THR A 157 4.69 6.58 2.46
CA THR A 157 4.20 7.91 2.06
C THR A 157 4.31 8.95 3.17
N ASP A 158 4.20 8.55 4.43
CA ASP A 158 4.34 9.44 5.60
C ASP A 158 5.73 10.13 5.69
N ASN A 159 6.76 9.57 5.07
CA ASN A 159 8.08 10.18 4.99
C ASN A 159 8.15 11.33 3.98
N PHE A 160 7.14 11.50 3.13
CA PHE A 160 7.18 12.42 2.00
C PHE A 160 6.15 13.55 2.09
N VAL A 161 5.15 13.45 2.95
CA VAL A 161 4.15 14.51 3.13
C VAL A 161 4.72 15.58 4.05
N ASN A 162 4.83 16.80 3.53
CA ASN A 162 5.30 17.99 4.27
C ASN A 162 4.13 18.76 4.88
N GLU A 163 3.00 18.81 4.19
CA GLU A 163 1.82 19.58 4.57
C GLU A 163 0.59 18.98 3.87
N MET A 164 -0.55 19.06 4.50
CA MET A 164 -1.82 18.69 3.88
C MET A 164 -2.93 19.64 4.32
N SER A 165 -3.86 19.96 3.41
CA SER A 165 -5.12 20.62 3.72
C SER A 165 -6.20 19.58 3.88
N VAL A 166 -7.02 19.71 4.92
CA VAL A 166 -8.08 18.76 5.26
C VAL A 166 -9.35 19.48 5.69
N VAL A 167 -10.51 18.99 5.25
CA VAL A 167 -11.81 19.39 5.79
C VAL A 167 -12.12 18.48 6.98
N LEU A 168 -12.28 19.08 8.16
CA LEU A 168 -12.57 18.38 9.40
C LEU A 168 -14.07 18.29 9.69
N SER A 169 -14.41 17.65 10.81
CA SER A 169 -15.80 17.35 11.19
C SER A 169 -16.67 18.58 11.40
N ASP A 170 -16.11 19.78 11.65
CA ASP A 170 -16.86 21.05 11.73
C ASP A 170 -17.21 21.63 10.33
N GLY A 171 -16.75 20.98 9.24
CA GLY A 171 -16.97 21.42 7.86
C GLY A 171 -16.09 22.60 7.45
N ASN A 172 -15.01 22.88 8.16
CA ASN A 172 -14.01 23.86 7.75
C ASN A 172 -12.71 23.17 7.33
N GLU A 173 -11.93 23.88 6.50
CA GLU A 173 -10.64 23.41 6.01
C GLU A 173 -9.51 23.95 6.89
N TYR A 174 -8.55 23.08 7.20
CA TYR A 174 -7.38 23.38 8.01
C TYR A 174 -6.12 22.90 7.33
N ILE A 175 -5.02 23.61 7.56
CA ILE A 175 -3.68 23.23 7.07
C ILE A 175 -2.95 22.54 8.22
N LEU A 176 -2.54 21.30 7.99
CA LEU A 176 -1.75 20.49 8.90
C LEU A 176 -0.31 20.43 8.41
N ALA A 177 0.62 20.74 9.29
CA ALA A 177 2.07 20.71 9.05
C ALA A 177 2.80 20.41 10.36
N PRO A 178 4.07 19.96 10.31
CA PRO A 178 4.91 19.88 11.51
C PRO A 178 5.05 21.24 12.20
N LEU A 179 4.85 21.28 13.50
CA LEU A 179 4.92 22.48 14.34
C LEU A 179 6.05 22.32 15.35
N ASN A 180 6.85 23.37 15.52
CA ASN A 180 7.74 23.48 16.67
C ASN A 180 6.95 23.87 17.94
N ARG A 181 7.62 23.95 19.08
CA ARG A 181 6.94 24.18 20.38
C ARG A 181 6.21 25.52 20.45
N ASP A 182 6.75 26.57 19.86
CA ASP A 182 6.14 27.91 19.89
C ASP A 182 4.91 27.96 18.97
N GLU A 183 5.00 27.37 17.79
CA GLU A 183 3.88 27.23 16.85
C GLU A 183 2.75 26.37 17.44
N LEU A 184 3.08 25.26 18.09
CA LEU A 184 2.11 24.44 18.80
C LEU A 184 1.39 25.23 19.93
N ASN A 185 2.15 25.96 20.74
CA ASN A 185 1.57 26.81 21.79
C ASN A 185 0.64 27.88 21.21
N ALA A 186 1.01 28.48 20.08
CA ALA A 186 0.17 29.44 19.38
C ALA A 186 -1.14 28.81 18.88
N LYS A 187 -1.09 27.61 18.31
CA LYS A 187 -2.28 26.85 17.91
C LYS A 187 -3.16 26.52 19.12
N MET A 188 -2.59 25.98 20.19
CA MET A 188 -3.34 25.61 21.40
C MET A 188 -3.96 26.83 22.11
N SER A 189 -3.46 28.05 21.90
CA SER A 189 -4.01 29.28 22.49
C SER A 189 -5.25 29.81 21.76
N GLN A 190 -5.57 29.31 20.56
CA GLN A 190 -6.78 29.71 19.81
C GLN A 190 -8.05 29.26 20.55
N ASP A 191 -9.05 30.14 20.59
CA ASP A 191 -10.36 29.83 21.20
C ASP A 191 -11.37 29.42 20.12
N ASP A 192 -11.01 28.37 19.34
CA ASP A 192 -11.81 27.86 18.25
C ASP A 192 -11.68 26.33 18.15
N PHE A 193 -12.29 25.74 17.12
CA PHE A 193 -12.26 24.30 16.88
C PHE A 193 -10.83 23.78 16.69
N GLU A 194 -10.00 24.49 15.92
CA GLU A 194 -8.62 24.11 15.65
C GLU A 194 -7.78 24.10 16.94
N GLY A 195 -7.86 25.18 17.73
CA GLY A 195 -7.15 25.27 19.01
C GLY A 195 -7.55 24.19 19.99
N ASN A 196 -8.85 23.87 20.05
CA ASN A 196 -9.34 22.79 20.89
C ASN A 196 -8.83 21.42 20.42
N LEU A 197 -8.81 21.16 19.11
CA LEU A 197 -8.24 19.93 18.53
C LEU A 197 -6.78 19.74 18.93
N TYR A 198 -5.95 20.80 18.76
CA TYR A 198 -4.53 20.73 19.12
C TYR A 198 -4.31 20.53 20.62
N ARG A 199 -5.07 21.23 21.49
CA ARG A 199 -5.00 21.04 22.96
C ARG A 199 -5.32 19.60 23.36
N GLN A 200 -6.49 19.10 22.95
CA GLN A 200 -6.94 17.76 23.37
C GLN A 200 -6.00 16.68 22.84
N THR A 201 -5.56 16.79 21.59
CA THR A 201 -4.63 15.82 21.01
C THR A 201 -3.28 15.86 21.71
N PHE A 202 -2.73 17.06 21.99
CA PHE A 202 -1.48 17.19 22.73
C PHE A 202 -1.57 16.64 24.14
N GLU A 203 -2.63 16.96 24.89
CA GLU A 203 -2.85 16.46 26.26
C GLU A 203 -2.95 14.94 26.28
N LEU A 204 -3.68 14.34 25.35
CA LEU A 204 -3.78 12.89 25.21
C LEU A 204 -2.41 12.25 24.96
N LEU A 205 -1.69 12.73 23.95
CA LEU A 205 -0.41 12.14 23.53
C LEU A 205 0.70 12.38 24.55
N ASP A 206 0.71 13.52 25.25
CA ASP A 206 1.73 13.81 26.25
C ASP A 206 1.48 13.04 27.56
N SER A 207 0.21 12.89 27.99
CA SER A 207 -0.14 12.15 29.20
C SER A 207 0.10 10.63 29.08
N HIS A 208 -0.03 10.06 27.87
CA HIS A 208 0.15 8.63 27.60
C HIS A 208 1.41 8.34 26.76
N TYR A 209 2.37 9.24 26.77
CA TYR A 209 3.51 9.18 25.84
C TYR A 209 4.26 7.85 25.86
N ASP A 210 4.65 7.38 27.04
CA ASP A 210 5.47 6.16 27.16
C ASP A 210 4.69 4.90 26.76
N GLU A 211 3.40 4.85 27.05
CA GLU A 211 2.49 3.78 26.62
C GLU A 211 2.33 3.75 25.10
N ILE A 212 2.11 4.92 24.49
CA ILE A 212 1.99 5.07 23.04
C ILE A 212 3.29 4.68 22.33
N GLN A 213 4.46 5.11 22.85
CA GLN A 213 5.74 4.73 22.27
C GLN A 213 6.04 3.22 22.39
N ALA A 214 5.59 2.59 23.50
CA ALA A 214 5.75 1.15 23.69
C ALA A 214 4.85 0.31 22.77
N ALA A 215 3.70 0.85 22.36
CA ALA A 215 2.75 0.20 21.46
C ALA A 215 3.18 0.22 19.99
N ALA A 216 4.18 1.05 19.60
CA ALA A 216 4.65 1.12 18.23
C ALA A 216 5.18 -0.24 17.73
N PRO A 217 4.68 -0.78 16.61
CA PRO A 217 5.16 -2.02 16.03
C PRO A 217 6.65 -1.94 15.67
N ARG A 218 7.39 -3.03 15.87
CA ARG A 218 8.84 -3.10 15.60
C ARG A 218 9.14 -3.67 14.22
N VAL A 219 8.41 -3.19 13.22
CA VAL A 219 8.55 -3.56 11.80
C VAL A 219 8.81 -2.33 10.95
N SER A 220 9.37 -2.52 9.75
CA SER A 220 9.66 -1.41 8.82
C SER A 220 8.42 -0.88 8.11
N LYS A 221 7.39 -1.71 7.96
CA LYS A 221 6.10 -1.35 7.36
C LYS A 221 4.98 -1.64 8.34
N ASP A 222 4.15 -0.65 8.55
CA ASP A 222 2.93 -0.75 9.33
C ASP A 222 1.89 0.21 8.75
N SER A 223 0.64 -0.23 8.63
CA SER A 223 -0.52 0.57 8.23
C SER A 223 -1.73 0.27 9.11
N THR A 224 -1.50 -0.30 10.31
CA THR A 224 -2.56 -0.59 11.27
C THR A 224 -2.84 0.60 12.16
N GLY A 225 -4.11 0.90 12.38
CA GLY A 225 -4.57 1.94 13.28
C GLY A 225 -4.06 3.34 12.95
N TYR A 226 -4.04 4.21 13.94
CA TYR A 226 -3.49 5.56 13.83
C TYR A 226 -2.09 5.61 14.45
N HIS A 227 -1.11 6.13 13.72
CA HIS A 227 0.29 6.18 14.15
C HIS A 227 0.54 7.27 15.20
N LEU A 228 -0.07 7.14 16.38
CA LEU A 228 0.01 8.10 17.49
C LEU A 228 1.45 8.38 17.92
N TRP A 229 2.32 7.37 17.88
CA TRP A 229 3.74 7.46 18.25
C TRP A 229 4.57 8.36 17.32
N ASN A 230 4.05 8.72 16.15
CA ASN A 230 4.72 9.59 15.20
C ASN A 230 4.29 11.08 15.30
N VAL A 231 3.20 11.37 16.02
CA VAL A 231 2.62 12.73 16.10
C VAL A 231 3.41 13.65 17.01
N TRP A 232 3.75 13.18 18.23
CA TRP A 232 4.50 13.97 19.19
C TRP A 232 5.88 13.37 19.46
N LYS A 233 6.93 14.14 19.16
CA LYS A 233 8.33 13.74 19.38
C LYS A 233 8.97 14.65 20.42
N ARG A 234 9.05 14.18 21.68
CA ARG A 234 9.60 14.92 22.80
C ARG A 234 11.06 15.30 22.62
N ASP A 235 11.85 14.45 21.95
CA ASP A 235 13.29 14.65 21.70
C ASP A 235 13.57 15.83 20.79
N THR A 236 12.76 16.03 19.73
CA THR A 236 12.89 17.15 18.78
C THR A 236 11.98 18.32 19.10
N GLY A 237 10.96 18.13 19.95
CA GLY A 237 9.93 19.12 20.23
C GLY A 237 8.97 19.38 19.07
N ILE A 238 8.91 18.46 18.10
CA ILE A 238 8.03 18.57 16.93
C ILE A 238 6.70 17.86 17.17
N PHE A 239 5.61 18.57 16.90
CA PHE A 239 4.24 18.06 16.90
C PHE A 239 3.68 18.09 15.48
N ASP A 240 3.30 16.92 14.93
CA ASP A 240 2.92 16.77 13.51
C ASP A 240 1.61 15.99 13.38
N LEU A 241 0.49 16.72 13.30
CA LEU A 241 -0.82 16.11 13.08
C LEU A 241 -0.95 15.41 11.72
N THR A 242 -0.12 15.74 10.72
CA THR A 242 -0.20 15.03 9.42
C THR A 242 -0.02 13.53 9.60
N LYS A 243 0.80 13.10 10.58
CA LYS A 243 1.08 11.69 10.89
C LYS A 243 -0.14 10.90 11.36
N LEU A 244 -1.14 11.60 11.90
CA LEU A 244 -2.40 10.98 12.32
C LEU A 244 -3.36 10.79 11.13
N PHE A 245 -3.35 11.73 10.18
CA PHE A 245 -4.23 11.71 9.00
C PHE A 245 -3.70 10.82 7.87
N ILE A 246 -2.37 10.71 7.75
CA ILE A 246 -1.73 9.79 6.78
C ILE A 246 -1.99 8.36 7.24
N GLY A 247 -2.61 7.55 6.36
CA GLY A 247 -3.07 6.21 6.70
C GLY A 247 -4.43 6.17 7.41
N GLY A 248 -5.03 7.33 7.73
CA GLY A 248 -6.33 7.40 8.39
C GLY A 248 -7.53 7.04 7.51
N GLN A 249 -7.33 6.67 6.25
CA GLN A 249 -8.35 6.19 5.30
C GLN A 249 -9.60 7.08 5.21
N GLY A 250 -9.43 8.40 5.43
CA GLY A 250 -10.53 9.38 5.40
C GLY A 250 -11.43 9.40 6.64
N THR A 251 -11.11 8.66 7.68
CA THR A 251 -11.94 8.57 8.91
C THR A 251 -11.84 9.81 9.81
N LEU A 252 -10.75 10.58 9.73
CA LEU A 252 -10.49 11.76 10.56
C LEU A 252 -10.79 13.08 9.84
N GLY A 253 -10.85 13.05 8.51
CA GLY A 253 -11.09 14.22 7.68
C GLY A 253 -10.90 13.91 6.20
N ILE A 254 -11.25 14.85 5.34
CA ILE A 254 -11.18 14.71 3.89
C ILE A 254 -10.05 15.58 3.35
N THR A 255 -9.03 14.96 2.79
CA THR A 255 -7.87 15.66 2.21
C THR A 255 -8.26 16.43 0.95
N THR A 256 -7.88 17.70 0.88
CA THR A 256 -8.18 18.62 -0.23
C THR A 256 -6.94 19.03 -1.02
N GLU A 257 -5.79 19.13 -0.37
CA GLU A 257 -4.49 19.42 -0.99
C GLU A 257 -3.37 18.70 -0.25
N VAL A 258 -2.26 18.43 -0.96
CA VAL A 258 -1.07 17.79 -0.39
C VAL A 258 0.19 18.47 -0.93
N LYS A 259 1.16 18.77 -0.04
CA LYS A 259 2.52 19.11 -0.41
C LYS A 259 3.43 17.95 -0.09
N VAL A 260 4.12 17.44 -1.10
CA VAL A 260 5.00 16.28 -0.96
C VAL A 260 6.46 16.64 -1.31
N ARG A 261 7.39 16.01 -0.60
CA ARG A 261 8.81 16.02 -0.93
C ARG A 261 9.09 14.96 -1.99
N LEU A 262 9.95 15.31 -2.95
CA LEU A 262 10.45 14.42 -3.98
C LEU A 262 11.90 14.03 -3.72
N VAL A 263 12.34 12.94 -4.34
CA VAL A 263 13.74 12.50 -4.32
C VAL A 263 14.27 12.37 -5.75
N PRO A 264 15.59 12.54 -5.97
CA PRO A 264 16.17 12.28 -7.27
C PRO A 264 15.89 10.84 -7.74
N LYS A 265 15.51 10.67 -8.99
CA LYS A 265 15.40 9.34 -9.60
C LYS A 265 16.81 8.75 -9.73
N PRO A 266 17.06 7.52 -9.25
CA PRO A 266 18.35 6.86 -9.48
C PRO A 266 18.70 6.78 -10.96
N ALA A 267 19.94 7.12 -11.31
CA ALA A 267 20.40 7.15 -12.70
C ALA A 267 20.47 5.73 -13.30
N HIS A 268 20.90 4.75 -12.50
CA HIS A 268 21.07 3.36 -12.93
C HIS A 268 20.56 2.40 -11.88
N SER A 269 20.02 1.26 -12.33
CA SER A 269 19.67 0.12 -11.48
C SER A 269 20.09 -1.20 -12.11
N GLY A 270 20.22 -2.23 -11.29
CA GLY A 270 20.49 -3.59 -11.73
C GLY A 270 20.08 -4.58 -10.63
N THR A 271 19.77 -5.81 -11.02
CA THR A 271 19.20 -6.82 -10.13
C THR A 271 20.09 -8.04 -10.02
N LEU A 272 20.29 -8.52 -8.79
CA LEU A 272 20.79 -9.85 -8.50
C LEU A 272 19.60 -10.76 -8.24
N VAL A 273 19.48 -11.83 -9.01
CA VAL A 273 18.41 -12.83 -8.87
C VAL A 273 18.98 -14.08 -8.24
N CYS A 274 18.38 -14.53 -7.13
CA CYS A 274 18.84 -15.71 -6.39
C CYS A 274 17.72 -16.74 -6.28
N TYR A 275 18.03 -18.01 -6.53
CA TYR A 275 17.08 -19.12 -6.54
C TYR A 275 17.38 -20.09 -5.39
N MET A 276 16.40 -20.29 -4.49
CA MET A 276 16.52 -21.14 -3.32
C MET A 276 15.61 -22.37 -3.44
N HIS A 277 16.15 -23.56 -3.15
CA HIS A 277 15.35 -24.81 -3.09
C HIS A 277 14.80 -25.11 -1.70
N THR A 278 15.42 -24.57 -0.66
CA THR A 278 14.95 -24.70 0.74
C THR A 278 14.79 -23.32 1.35
N LEU A 279 14.02 -23.22 2.44
CA LEU A 279 13.87 -21.99 3.22
C LEU A 279 14.74 -21.97 4.47
N ASP A 280 15.51 -23.05 4.72
CA ASP A 280 16.21 -23.28 5.99
C ASP A 280 17.23 -22.19 6.34
N GLN A 281 17.88 -21.62 5.31
CA GLN A 281 18.88 -20.56 5.48
C GLN A 281 18.30 -19.14 5.35
N LEU A 282 16.99 -18.99 5.20
CA LEU A 282 16.37 -17.69 4.90
C LEU A 282 16.68 -16.63 5.97
N GLY A 283 16.68 -17.04 7.25
CA GLY A 283 17.00 -16.15 8.38
C GLY A 283 18.43 -15.62 8.39
N GLU A 284 19.36 -16.32 7.72
CA GLU A 284 20.76 -15.88 7.57
C GLU A 284 20.95 -15.10 6.25
N VAL A 285 20.25 -15.51 5.19
CA VAL A 285 20.29 -14.87 3.87
C VAL A 285 19.75 -13.45 3.93
N ILE A 286 18.61 -13.22 4.59
CA ILE A 286 17.98 -11.90 4.62
C ILE A 286 18.88 -10.85 5.28
N PRO A 287 19.41 -11.03 6.49
CA PRO A 287 20.33 -10.07 7.08
C PRO A 287 21.61 -9.88 6.25
N ALA A 288 22.11 -10.94 5.61
CA ALA A 288 23.28 -10.84 4.72
C ALA A 288 22.99 -9.95 3.50
N VAL A 289 21.82 -10.10 2.87
CA VAL A 289 21.39 -9.24 1.77
C VAL A 289 21.21 -7.78 2.23
N LEU A 290 20.52 -7.58 3.36
CA LEU A 290 20.28 -6.25 3.92
C LEU A 290 21.56 -5.49 4.30
N ALA A 291 22.61 -6.20 4.68
CA ALA A 291 23.94 -5.61 4.95
C ALA A 291 24.53 -4.88 3.72
N HIS A 292 24.17 -5.30 2.52
CA HIS A 292 24.57 -4.64 1.26
C HIS A 292 23.69 -3.44 0.88
N LYS A 293 22.67 -3.10 1.70
CA LYS A 293 21.75 -1.95 1.51
C LYS A 293 21.11 -1.92 0.11
N PRO A 294 20.41 -2.97 -0.31
CA PRO A 294 19.71 -2.96 -1.59
C PRO A 294 18.62 -1.89 -1.62
N ALA A 295 18.32 -1.36 -2.80
CA ALA A 295 17.22 -0.44 -3.00
C ALA A 295 15.86 -1.14 -2.88
N THR A 296 15.81 -2.42 -3.30
CA THR A 296 14.62 -3.25 -3.27
C THR A 296 15.03 -4.70 -3.01
N PHE A 297 14.24 -5.42 -2.21
CA PHE A 297 14.45 -6.84 -1.94
C PHE A 297 13.11 -7.57 -1.92
N GLU A 298 12.80 -8.21 -3.05
CA GLU A 298 11.52 -8.83 -3.35
C GLU A 298 11.62 -10.34 -3.41
N SER A 299 10.47 -11.01 -3.31
CA SER A 299 10.41 -12.46 -3.48
C SER A 299 9.11 -12.92 -4.12
N PHE A 300 9.14 -14.12 -4.70
CA PHE A 300 7.97 -14.90 -5.07
C PHE A 300 8.24 -16.40 -4.95
N ASP A 301 7.19 -17.16 -4.64
CA ASP A 301 7.27 -18.60 -4.36
C ASP A 301 7.17 -19.49 -5.61
N ASP A 302 7.30 -20.80 -5.41
CA ASP A 302 7.18 -21.83 -6.43
C ASP A 302 5.80 -21.87 -7.11
N ASN A 303 4.72 -21.58 -6.38
CA ASN A 303 3.38 -21.49 -6.92
C ASN A 303 3.26 -20.31 -7.91
N THR A 304 3.80 -19.17 -7.55
CA THR A 304 3.86 -17.98 -8.41
C THR A 304 4.68 -18.24 -9.68
N LEU A 305 5.83 -18.91 -9.53
CA LEU A 305 6.68 -19.28 -10.65
C LEU A 305 5.96 -20.26 -11.59
N TRP A 306 5.34 -21.32 -11.04
CA TRP A 306 4.60 -22.31 -11.83
C TRP A 306 3.41 -21.69 -12.59
N LEU A 307 2.66 -20.80 -11.94
CA LEU A 307 1.57 -20.07 -12.57
C LEU A 307 2.07 -19.16 -13.69
N SER A 308 3.19 -18.46 -13.48
CA SER A 308 3.82 -17.65 -14.50
C SER A 308 4.19 -18.48 -15.72
N PHE A 309 4.76 -19.66 -15.55
CA PHE A 309 5.06 -20.59 -16.67
C PHE A 309 3.79 -21.12 -17.34
N LYS A 310 2.80 -21.57 -16.57
CA LYS A 310 1.54 -22.10 -17.11
C LYS A 310 0.79 -21.09 -17.98
N PHE A 311 0.80 -19.82 -17.59
CA PHE A 311 0.10 -18.74 -18.30
C PHE A 311 1.01 -17.96 -19.26
N PHE A 312 2.31 -18.22 -19.21
CA PHE A 312 3.30 -17.57 -20.07
C PHE A 312 2.95 -17.71 -21.56
N PHE A 313 2.59 -18.91 -22.03
CA PHE A 313 2.19 -19.12 -23.41
C PHE A 313 0.91 -18.37 -23.80
N ALA A 314 -0.02 -18.20 -22.85
CA ALA A 314 -1.23 -17.41 -23.09
C ALA A 314 -0.96 -15.90 -23.11
N PHE A 315 0.04 -15.42 -22.36
CA PHE A 315 0.51 -14.05 -22.37
C PHE A 315 1.30 -13.74 -23.65
N LEU A 316 2.17 -14.63 -24.04
CA LEU A 316 2.92 -14.53 -25.31
C LEU A 316 2.01 -14.38 -26.52
N ALA A 317 0.87 -15.09 -26.54
CA ALA A 317 -0.11 -14.97 -27.61
C ALA A 317 -0.72 -13.57 -27.75
N LYS A 318 -0.70 -12.76 -26.69
CA LYS A 318 -1.15 -11.35 -26.69
C LYS A 318 -0.08 -10.33 -27.10
N LEU A 319 1.21 -10.69 -27.02
CA LEU A 319 2.33 -9.76 -27.24
C LEU A 319 2.73 -9.59 -28.72
N GLY A 320 2.21 -10.43 -29.62
CA GLY A 320 2.62 -10.47 -31.04
C GLY A 320 3.93 -11.24 -31.27
N LEU A 321 4.07 -11.82 -32.49
CA LEU A 321 5.09 -12.82 -32.85
C LEU A 321 6.54 -12.39 -32.58
N TRP A 322 6.90 -11.13 -32.87
CA TRP A 322 8.28 -10.64 -32.73
C TRP A 322 8.72 -10.40 -31.28
N ARG A 323 7.82 -9.90 -30.43
CA ARG A 323 8.07 -9.79 -28.99
C ARG A 323 8.12 -11.16 -28.33
N TRP A 324 7.28 -12.08 -28.81
CA TRP A 324 7.29 -13.47 -28.41
C TRP A 324 8.64 -14.15 -28.66
N LEU A 325 9.21 -14.04 -29.88
CA LEU A 325 10.51 -14.64 -30.21
C LEU A 325 11.64 -14.08 -29.35
N LYS A 326 11.68 -12.76 -29.15
CA LYS A 326 12.70 -12.09 -28.33
C LYS A 326 12.64 -12.57 -26.88
N LEU A 327 11.47 -12.65 -26.30
CA LEU A 327 11.27 -13.08 -24.91
C LEU A 327 11.51 -14.58 -24.72
N ALA A 328 11.09 -15.43 -25.66
CA ALA A 328 11.34 -16.85 -25.65
C ALA A 328 12.84 -17.18 -25.68
N ILE A 329 13.60 -16.49 -26.52
CA ILE A 329 15.07 -16.63 -26.60
C ILE A 329 15.74 -16.19 -25.29
N GLN A 330 15.25 -15.15 -24.65
CA GLN A 330 15.76 -14.66 -23.35
C GLN A 330 15.49 -15.60 -22.18
N LEU A 331 14.47 -16.48 -22.29
CA LEU A 331 14.07 -17.43 -21.25
C LEU A 331 14.66 -18.84 -21.47
N ILE A 332 15.36 -19.11 -22.57
CA ILE A 332 16.04 -20.40 -22.78
C ILE A 332 17.05 -20.71 -21.66
N PRO A 333 17.91 -19.76 -21.20
CA PRO A 333 18.81 -20.02 -20.07
C PRO A 333 18.06 -20.37 -18.78
N ASP A 334 16.91 -19.71 -18.53
CA ASP A 334 16.11 -19.94 -17.32
C ASP A 334 15.45 -21.33 -17.33
N GLY A 335 15.18 -21.90 -18.52
CA GLY A 335 14.67 -23.28 -18.68
C GLY A 335 15.67 -24.37 -18.23
N PHE A 336 16.97 -24.11 -18.32
CA PHE A 336 18.00 -25.04 -17.82
C PHE A 336 18.05 -25.14 -16.29
N MET A 337 17.52 -24.14 -15.55
CA MET A 337 17.41 -24.19 -14.09
C MET A 337 16.41 -25.23 -13.60
N LEU A 338 15.35 -25.51 -14.37
CA LEU A 338 14.35 -26.52 -14.05
C LEU A 338 14.91 -27.93 -14.03
N ILE A 339 16.09 -28.16 -14.62
CA ILE A 339 16.79 -29.46 -14.57
C ILE A 339 17.22 -29.81 -13.13
N LYS A 340 17.48 -28.81 -12.28
CA LYS A 340 17.80 -28.99 -10.84
C LYS A 340 16.56 -29.01 -9.92
N GLY A 341 15.36 -28.92 -10.47
CA GLY A 341 14.08 -28.83 -9.74
C GLY A 341 13.53 -27.41 -9.67
N VAL A 342 12.24 -27.29 -9.33
CA VAL A 342 11.60 -25.97 -9.17
C VAL A 342 12.08 -25.32 -7.87
N PRO A 343 12.64 -24.11 -7.90
CA PRO A 343 13.04 -23.41 -6.68
C PRO A 343 11.81 -23.10 -5.82
N LYS A 344 11.96 -23.18 -4.50
CA LYS A 344 10.90 -22.87 -3.53
C LYS A 344 10.68 -21.37 -3.38
N LEU A 345 11.72 -20.59 -3.67
CA LEU A 345 11.70 -19.13 -3.55
C LEU A 345 12.67 -18.53 -4.57
N VAL A 346 12.24 -17.45 -5.20
CA VAL A 346 13.07 -16.58 -6.04
C VAL A 346 13.20 -15.24 -5.34
N LEU A 347 14.44 -14.76 -5.18
CA LEU A 347 14.77 -13.49 -4.57
C LEU A 347 15.23 -12.51 -5.65
N LEU A 348 14.65 -11.31 -5.67
CA LEU A 348 15.04 -10.20 -6.54
C LEU A 348 15.64 -9.08 -5.69
N ILE A 349 16.94 -8.83 -5.87
CA ILE A 349 17.70 -7.87 -5.06
C ILE A 349 18.19 -6.76 -6.01
N GLU A 350 17.54 -5.59 -5.93
CA GLU A 350 17.88 -4.45 -6.77
C GLU A 350 18.89 -3.54 -6.08
N PHE A 351 19.89 -3.11 -6.84
CA PHE A 351 20.83 -2.06 -6.44
C PHE A 351 20.74 -0.88 -7.38
N THR A 352 20.88 0.32 -6.84
CA THR A 352 20.89 1.59 -7.60
C THR A 352 22.23 2.30 -7.41
N GLY A 353 22.57 3.18 -8.35
CA GLY A 353 23.81 3.98 -8.30
C GLY A 353 23.84 5.06 -9.36
N GLU A 354 24.88 5.90 -9.28
CA GLU A 354 25.12 7.00 -10.20
C GLU A 354 25.75 6.56 -11.53
N SER A 355 26.34 5.34 -11.56
CA SER A 355 26.91 4.75 -12.77
C SER A 355 26.61 3.26 -12.87
N VAL A 356 26.66 2.74 -14.09
CA VAL A 356 26.50 1.29 -14.38
C VAL A 356 27.60 0.48 -13.69
N GLU A 357 28.82 1.00 -13.62
CA GLU A 357 29.97 0.38 -12.99
C GLU A 357 29.77 0.26 -11.48
N GLU A 358 29.25 1.28 -10.83
CA GLU A 358 28.88 1.25 -9.39
C GLU A 358 27.85 0.17 -9.11
N VAL A 359 26.77 0.13 -9.90
CA VAL A 359 25.70 -0.87 -9.77
C VAL A 359 26.25 -2.28 -9.94
N LYS A 360 27.05 -2.54 -10.98
CA LYS A 360 27.69 -3.84 -11.19
C LYS A 360 28.62 -4.23 -10.05
N HIS A 361 29.38 -3.27 -9.48
CA HIS A 361 30.25 -3.52 -8.35
C HIS A 361 29.43 -3.93 -7.10
N LYS A 362 28.34 -3.24 -6.80
CA LYS A 362 27.42 -3.58 -5.68
C LYS A 362 26.85 -4.99 -5.85
N ILE A 363 26.34 -5.32 -7.05
CA ILE A 363 25.80 -6.65 -7.37
C ILE A 363 26.88 -7.72 -7.20
N HIS A 364 28.07 -7.50 -7.76
CA HIS A 364 29.17 -8.46 -7.71
C HIS A 364 29.64 -8.72 -6.26
N THR A 365 29.76 -7.67 -5.46
CA THR A 365 30.13 -7.76 -4.05
C THR A 365 29.11 -8.55 -3.25
N ALA A 366 27.83 -8.24 -3.41
CA ALA A 366 26.73 -8.97 -2.78
C ALA A 366 26.73 -10.45 -3.20
N ARG A 367 26.89 -10.73 -4.50
CA ARG A 367 26.95 -12.11 -5.00
C ARG A 367 28.12 -12.90 -4.40
N LEU A 368 29.29 -12.30 -4.25
CA LEU A 368 30.46 -12.97 -3.67
C LEU A 368 30.22 -13.36 -2.20
N ASP A 369 29.61 -12.46 -1.42
CA ASP A 369 29.27 -12.73 -0.03
C ASP A 369 28.17 -13.81 0.09
N LEU A 370 27.17 -13.75 -0.77
CA LEU A 370 26.05 -14.68 -0.78
C LEU A 370 26.40 -16.09 -1.29
N LYS A 371 27.59 -16.32 -1.91
CA LYS A 371 28.05 -17.66 -2.32
C LYS A 371 28.21 -18.65 -1.17
N ARG A 372 28.28 -18.20 0.06
CA ARG A 372 28.34 -19.06 1.25
C ARG A 372 27.05 -19.80 1.55
N PHE A 373 25.92 -19.34 0.95
CA PHE A 373 24.61 -19.97 1.10
C PHE A 373 24.29 -20.91 -0.05
N ASP A 374 23.39 -21.87 0.19
CA ASP A 374 23.00 -22.87 -0.81
C ASP A 374 21.98 -22.31 -1.81
N PHE A 375 22.46 -21.46 -2.73
CA PHE A 375 21.68 -21.04 -3.88
C PHE A 375 21.93 -21.99 -5.06
N THR A 376 20.84 -22.44 -5.68
CA THR A 376 20.95 -23.26 -6.90
C THR A 376 21.60 -22.50 -8.04
N TYR A 377 21.26 -21.23 -8.15
CA TYR A 377 21.74 -20.34 -9.20
C TYR A 377 21.62 -18.89 -8.75
N MET A 378 22.55 -18.05 -9.20
CA MET A 378 22.49 -16.60 -9.03
C MET A 378 22.77 -15.94 -10.38
N GLU A 379 21.88 -15.07 -10.83
CA GLU A 379 21.98 -14.32 -12.08
C GLU A 379 22.24 -12.83 -11.80
N GLU A 380 23.29 -12.28 -12.41
CA GLU A 380 23.59 -10.85 -12.37
C GLU A 380 23.00 -10.16 -13.60
N ASP A 381 21.95 -9.37 -13.41
CA ASP A 381 21.40 -8.52 -14.45
C ASP A 381 21.82 -7.06 -14.18
N GLY A 382 22.97 -6.68 -14.69
CA GLY A 382 23.59 -5.37 -14.50
C GLY A 382 22.92 -4.22 -15.25
N THR A 383 21.74 -4.45 -15.86
CA THR A 383 20.98 -3.42 -16.58
C THR A 383 19.48 -3.58 -16.36
N GLU A 384 18.78 -2.45 -16.26
CA GLU A 384 17.33 -2.40 -16.09
C GLU A 384 16.57 -3.20 -17.17
N GLU A 385 17.05 -3.17 -18.44
CA GLU A 385 16.37 -3.85 -19.56
C GLU A 385 16.31 -5.37 -19.39
N LYS A 386 17.35 -5.98 -18.83
CA LYS A 386 17.40 -7.44 -18.63
C LYS A 386 16.59 -7.87 -17.41
N SER A 387 16.60 -7.10 -16.32
CA SER A 387 15.85 -7.39 -15.12
C SER A 387 14.34 -7.21 -15.25
N GLN A 388 13.87 -6.45 -16.25
CA GLN A 388 12.44 -6.24 -16.51
C GLN A 388 11.63 -7.53 -16.62
N LYS A 389 12.21 -8.63 -17.16
CA LYS A 389 11.51 -9.93 -17.28
C LYS A 389 11.04 -10.45 -15.90
N PHE A 390 11.88 -10.36 -14.86
CA PHE A 390 11.56 -10.86 -13.50
C PHE A 390 10.54 -9.98 -12.80
N TRP A 391 10.67 -8.66 -12.96
CA TRP A 391 9.71 -7.68 -12.46
C TRP A 391 8.34 -7.83 -13.12
N LEU A 392 8.32 -8.13 -14.42
CA LEU A 392 7.09 -8.41 -15.16
C LEU A 392 6.46 -9.72 -14.64
N MET A 393 7.24 -10.79 -14.47
CA MET A 393 6.76 -12.07 -13.93
C MET A 393 6.14 -11.88 -12.54
N ARG A 394 6.78 -11.11 -11.66
CA ARG A 394 6.26 -10.82 -10.32
C ARG A 394 4.94 -10.03 -10.37
N ARG A 395 4.87 -8.98 -11.17
CA ARG A 395 3.67 -8.11 -11.27
C ARG A 395 2.51 -8.78 -12.00
N GLU A 396 2.80 -9.42 -13.12
CA GLU A 396 1.76 -10.01 -13.97
C GLU A 396 1.25 -11.37 -13.47
N SER A 397 2.01 -12.10 -12.66
CA SER A 397 1.55 -13.37 -12.10
C SER A 397 0.24 -13.22 -11.33
N PHE A 398 0.08 -12.13 -10.59
CA PHE A 398 -1.13 -11.81 -9.86
C PHE A 398 -2.32 -11.50 -10.81
N ASN A 399 -2.10 -10.64 -11.80
CA ASN A 399 -3.12 -10.28 -12.80
C ASN A 399 -3.54 -11.49 -13.65
N LEU A 400 -2.59 -12.36 -13.99
CA LEU A 400 -2.84 -13.59 -14.73
C LEU A 400 -3.65 -14.58 -13.90
N LEU A 401 -3.33 -14.71 -12.62
CA LEU A 401 -4.07 -15.57 -11.69
C LEU A 401 -5.54 -15.14 -11.64
N ARG A 402 -5.79 -13.86 -11.42
CA ARG A 402 -7.14 -13.27 -11.38
C ARG A 402 -7.93 -13.47 -12.69
N SER A 403 -7.26 -13.37 -13.85
CA SER A 403 -7.92 -13.43 -15.16
C SER A 403 -8.23 -14.84 -15.68
N LYS A 404 -7.57 -15.88 -15.16
CA LYS A 404 -7.61 -17.24 -15.73
C LYS A 404 -8.35 -18.27 -14.88
N VAL A 405 -8.54 -18.00 -13.61
CA VAL A 405 -9.33 -18.90 -12.75
C VAL A 405 -10.78 -18.45 -12.79
N LYS A 406 -11.55 -19.00 -13.73
CA LYS A 406 -12.94 -18.59 -14.00
C LYS A 406 -13.93 -18.86 -12.86
N ASP A 407 -13.62 -19.85 -12.01
CA ASP A 407 -14.53 -20.33 -10.97
C ASP A 407 -14.12 -19.92 -9.55
N LYS A 408 -13.09 -19.07 -9.43
CA LYS A 408 -12.58 -18.60 -8.14
C LYS A 408 -12.19 -17.13 -8.23
N HIS A 409 -12.38 -16.43 -7.11
CA HIS A 409 -11.97 -15.06 -6.94
C HIS A 409 -10.75 -14.96 -6.03
N THR A 410 -9.97 -13.90 -6.18
CA THR A 410 -8.93 -13.56 -5.21
C THR A 410 -9.60 -13.14 -3.91
N ALA A 411 -9.13 -13.68 -2.80
CA ALA A 411 -9.69 -13.46 -1.48
C ALA A 411 -8.59 -12.94 -0.52
N PRO A 412 -8.28 -11.61 -0.53
CA PRO A 412 -7.15 -11.04 0.21
C PRO A 412 -7.44 -10.87 1.73
N PHE A 413 -8.02 -11.89 2.38
CA PHE A 413 -8.39 -11.80 3.79
C PHE A 413 -7.23 -12.11 4.76
N ILE A 414 -6.15 -12.77 4.30
CA ILE A 414 -4.91 -13.01 5.04
C ILE A 414 -3.70 -12.39 4.32
N ASP A 415 -3.95 -11.28 3.66
CA ASP A 415 -2.96 -10.57 2.84
C ASP A 415 -2.24 -9.50 3.66
N ASP A 416 -1.07 -9.05 3.14
CA ASP A 416 -0.33 -7.89 3.63
C ASP A 416 0.29 -8.04 5.04
N LEU A 417 0.67 -9.25 5.40
CA LEU A 417 1.28 -9.57 6.69
C LEU A 417 2.71 -9.03 6.77
N VAL A 418 3.10 -8.51 7.93
CA VAL A 418 4.48 -8.08 8.19
C VAL A 418 5.01 -8.76 9.44
N VAL A 419 6.20 -9.32 9.36
CA VAL A 419 6.94 -9.80 10.54
C VAL A 419 8.41 -9.38 10.45
N PRO A 420 9.11 -9.20 11.58
CA PRO A 420 10.53 -8.86 11.52
C PRO A 420 11.30 -9.83 10.62
N PRO A 421 12.11 -9.37 9.63
CA PRO A 421 12.79 -10.22 8.66
C PRO A 421 13.61 -11.37 9.28
N ALA A 422 14.21 -11.14 10.45
CA ALA A 422 14.95 -12.15 11.19
C ALA A 422 14.12 -13.34 11.69
N ARG A 423 12.79 -13.20 11.73
CA ARG A 423 11.87 -14.23 12.23
C ARG A 423 11.25 -15.07 11.10
N LEU A 424 11.52 -14.75 9.84
CA LEU A 424 10.85 -15.36 8.69
C LEU A 424 11.12 -16.87 8.55
N THR A 425 12.30 -17.35 8.95
CA THR A 425 12.63 -18.79 8.93
C THR A 425 11.68 -19.60 9.80
N GLU A 426 11.28 -19.04 10.95
CA GLU A 426 10.36 -19.70 11.89
C GLU A 426 8.89 -19.47 11.50
N PHE A 427 8.57 -18.29 10.98
CA PHE A 427 7.22 -17.86 10.63
C PHE A 427 6.67 -18.55 9.39
N LEU A 428 7.40 -18.56 8.26
CA LEU A 428 6.88 -19.04 6.98
C LEU A 428 6.46 -20.52 6.98
N PRO A 429 7.17 -21.46 7.62
CA PRO A 429 6.69 -22.83 7.74
C PRO A 429 5.33 -22.93 8.45
N GLN A 430 5.15 -22.19 9.55
CA GLN A 430 3.90 -22.19 10.32
C GLN A 430 2.74 -21.58 9.52
N LEU A 431 2.98 -20.47 8.81
CA LEU A 431 2.01 -19.89 7.90
C LEU A 431 1.58 -20.90 6.81
N ARG A 432 2.53 -21.63 6.23
CA ARG A 432 2.24 -22.68 5.24
C ARG A 432 1.39 -23.81 5.82
N GLU A 433 1.61 -24.22 7.06
CA GLU A 433 0.77 -25.23 7.71
C GLU A 433 -0.66 -24.74 7.95
N ILE A 434 -0.87 -23.46 8.28
CA ILE A 434 -2.21 -22.85 8.38
C ILE A 434 -2.89 -22.85 7.00
N ILE A 435 -2.21 -22.41 5.94
CA ILE A 435 -2.70 -22.41 4.57
C ILE A 435 -3.14 -23.82 4.16
N LYS A 436 -2.33 -24.83 4.48
CA LYS A 436 -2.61 -26.23 4.20
C LYS A 436 -3.77 -26.78 5.03
N LYS A 437 -3.83 -26.45 6.34
CA LYS A 437 -4.92 -26.85 7.26
C LYS A 437 -6.29 -26.44 6.73
N TYR A 438 -6.41 -25.22 6.20
CA TYR A 438 -7.64 -24.72 5.61
C TYR A 438 -7.82 -25.07 4.13
N ASN A 439 -6.89 -25.86 3.55
CA ASN A 439 -6.89 -26.23 2.13
C ASN A 439 -7.05 -25.01 1.21
N LEU A 440 -6.26 -23.95 1.48
CA LEU A 440 -6.26 -22.73 0.70
C LEU A 440 -5.26 -22.85 -0.45
N LEU A 441 -5.72 -22.59 -1.68
CA LEU A 441 -4.82 -22.40 -2.82
C LEU A 441 -4.35 -20.95 -2.82
N ALA A 442 -3.17 -20.67 -2.31
CA ALA A 442 -2.62 -19.33 -2.19
C ALA A 442 -1.25 -19.22 -2.86
N THR A 443 -0.93 -18.02 -3.32
CA THR A 443 0.43 -17.59 -3.69
C THR A 443 1.02 -16.76 -2.56
N ILE A 444 2.34 -16.84 -2.37
CA ILE A 444 3.08 -16.02 -1.39
C ILE A 444 4.13 -15.25 -2.17
N ALA A 445 3.99 -13.95 -2.20
CA ALA A 445 4.96 -13.02 -2.77
C ALA A 445 5.10 -11.82 -1.83
N GLY A 446 6.18 -11.05 -1.92
CA GLY A 446 6.25 -9.86 -1.09
C GLY A 446 7.61 -9.19 -1.05
N HIS A 447 7.67 -8.18 -0.20
CA HIS A 447 8.80 -7.33 0.08
C HIS A 447 9.67 -7.99 1.16
N MET A 448 10.55 -8.90 0.73
CA MET A 448 11.33 -9.75 1.62
C MET A 448 12.19 -8.95 2.60
N GLY A 449 12.74 -7.81 2.13
CA GLY A 449 13.58 -6.95 2.96
C GLY A 449 12.82 -6.28 4.11
N ASP A 450 11.53 -6.08 3.95
CA ASP A 450 10.63 -5.51 4.96
C ASP A 450 9.95 -6.59 5.82
N GLY A 451 10.04 -7.86 5.43
CA GLY A 451 9.28 -8.94 6.05
C GLY A 451 7.79 -8.87 5.76
N ASN A 452 7.39 -8.17 4.68
CA ASN A 452 6.00 -7.96 4.29
C ASN A 452 5.61 -8.93 3.18
N PHE A 453 4.53 -9.67 3.40
CA PHE A 453 4.05 -10.73 2.51
C PHE A 453 2.62 -10.55 2.07
N HIS A 454 2.39 -10.77 0.78
CA HIS A 454 1.08 -10.86 0.17
C HIS A 454 0.70 -12.33 0.01
N VAL A 455 -0.26 -12.76 0.83
CA VAL A 455 -0.81 -14.11 0.79
C VAL A 455 -2.22 -14.03 0.24
N ILE A 456 -2.40 -14.44 -1.01
CA ILE A 456 -3.68 -14.25 -1.69
C ILE A 456 -4.30 -15.60 -2.06
N PRO A 457 -5.27 -16.08 -1.25
CA PRO A 457 -6.03 -17.28 -1.57
C PRO A 457 -6.94 -17.06 -2.77
N LEU A 458 -7.16 -18.17 -3.51
CA LEU A 458 -8.16 -18.28 -4.57
C LEU A 458 -9.32 -19.12 -4.07
N MET A 459 -10.50 -18.53 -3.98
CA MET A 459 -11.66 -19.15 -3.35
C MET A 459 -12.94 -18.96 -4.18
N LYS A 460 -13.89 -19.88 -4.01
CA LYS A 460 -15.27 -19.73 -4.47
C LYS A 460 -16.06 -18.98 -3.40
N ILE A 461 -16.06 -17.65 -3.47
CA ILE A 461 -16.65 -16.79 -2.43
C ILE A 461 -18.16 -17.04 -2.27
N GLU A 462 -18.84 -17.49 -3.33
CA GLU A 462 -20.26 -17.84 -3.31
C GLU A 462 -20.54 -19.13 -2.53
N ASP A 463 -19.55 -20.02 -2.35
CA ASP A 463 -19.70 -21.24 -1.58
C ASP A 463 -19.64 -20.94 -0.06
N PRO A 464 -20.72 -21.21 0.69
CA PRO A 464 -20.72 -20.99 2.15
C PRO A 464 -19.63 -21.77 2.89
N LYS A 465 -19.21 -22.94 2.37
CA LYS A 465 -18.13 -23.74 2.98
C LYS A 465 -16.78 -23.09 2.80
N GLU A 466 -16.56 -22.41 1.69
CA GLU A 466 -15.33 -21.64 1.47
C GLU A 466 -15.33 -20.38 2.34
N ARG A 467 -16.46 -19.65 2.42
CA ARG A 467 -16.57 -18.46 3.30
C ARG A 467 -16.37 -18.78 4.77
N ALA A 468 -16.85 -19.93 5.25
CA ALA A 468 -16.67 -20.36 6.63
C ALA A 468 -15.21 -20.56 7.06
N LYS A 469 -14.26 -20.53 6.12
CA LYS A 469 -12.82 -20.58 6.41
C LYS A 469 -12.22 -19.21 6.75
N PHE A 470 -12.87 -18.10 6.39
CA PHE A 470 -12.28 -16.75 6.49
C PHE A 470 -11.93 -16.41 7.93
N GLU A 471 -12.90 -16.33 8.79
CA GLU A 471 -12.73 -15.93 10.20
C GLU A 471 -11.71 -16.81 10.96
N PRO A 472 -11.83 -18.16 10.96
CA PRO A 472 -10.88 -18.99 11.68
C PRO A 472 -9.47 -18.96 11.11
N ALA A 473 -9.31 -18.83 9.78
CA ALA A 473 -7.99 -18.72 9.18
C ALA A 473 -7.35 -17.35 9.45
N MET A 474 -8.12 -16.26 9.40
CA MET A 474 -7.67 -14.93 9.79
C MET A 474 -7.20 -14.89 11.24
N HIS A 475 -8.00 -15.44 12.15
CA HIS A 475 -7.64 -15.50 13.59
C HIS A 475 -6.28 -16.20 13.78
N GLU A 476 -6.09 -17.39 13.20
CA GLU A 476 -4.85 -18.14 13.37
C GLU A 476 -3.64 -17.40 12.74
N VAL A 477 -3.84 -16.79 11.57
CA VAL A 477 -2.76 -16.04 10.90
C VAL A 477 -2.43 -14.75 11.65
N ASN A 478 -3.43 -13.98 12.08
CA ASN A 478 -3.21 -12.74 12.83
C ASN A 478 -2.54 -13.02 14.18
N SER A 479 -3.03 -14.04 14.92
CA SER A 479 -2.39 -14.48 16.18
C SER A 479 -0.93 -14.90 15.97
N LEU A 480 -0.62 -15.58 14.83
CA LEU A 480 0.74 -15.94 14.48
C LEU A 480 1.60 -14.70 14.21
N VAL A 481 1.08 -13.72 13.47
CA VAL A 481 1.79 -12.46 13.19
C VAL A 481 2.10 -11.70 14.48
N ILE A 482 1.11 -11.54 15.37
CA ILE A 482 1.26 -10.87 16.66
C ILE A 482 2.30 -11.60 17.54
N GLN A 483 2.25 -12.94 17.60
CA GLN A 483 3.23 -13.76 18.33
C GLN A 483 4.67 -13.49 17.88
N TYR A 484 4.87 -13.18 16.61
CA TYR A 484 6.19 -12.84 16.06
C TYR A 484 6.54 -11.34 16.15
N GLY A 485 5.70 -10.52 16.78
CA GLY A 485 5.90 -9.08 16.93
C GLY A 485 5.71 -8.32 15.63
N GLY A 486 4.85 -8.83 14.77
CA GLY A 486 4.54 -8.28 13.45
C GLY A 486 3.35 -7.31 13.43
N SER A 487 2.93 -6.92 12.23
CA SER A 487 1.74 -6.14 11.94
C SER A 487 0.85 -6.87 10.93
N VAL A 488 -0.46 -6.81 11.10
CA VAL A 488 -1.44 -7.46 10.20
C VAL A 488 -1.67 -6.67 8.92
N SER A 489 -1.13 -5.45 8.81
CA SER A 489 -1.13 -4.66 7.58
C SER A 489 0.17 -3.87 7.44
N GLY A 490 0.92 -4.15 6.38
CA GLY A 490 2.13 -3.39 6.01
C GLY A 490 1.82 -2.15 5.17
N GLU A 491 0.88 -2.26 4.23
CA GLU A 491 0.63 -1.26 3.17
C GLU A 491 -0.85 -0.95 2.93
N HIS A 492 -1.76 -1.95 3.09
CA HIS A 492 -3.13 -1.86 2.61
C HIS A 492 -4.09 -1.14 3.58
N GLY A 493 -3.68 -0.91 4.83
CA GLY A 493 -4.53 -0.33 5.86
C GLY A 493 -5.55 -1.32 6.43
N ASP A 494 -6.39 -0.85 7.34
CA ASP A 494 -7.31 -1.70 8.08
C ASP A 494 -8.61 -1.96 7.33
N GLY A 495 -9.30 -0.91 6.91
CA GLY A 495 -10.61 -0.98 6.31
C GLY A 495 -11.58 -1.85 7.11
N MET A 496 -12.49 -2.51 6.41
CA MET A 496 -13.44 -3.45 7.02
C MET A 496 -12.81 -4.83 7.34
N ILE A 497 -11.74 -5.20 6.62
CA ILE A 497 -11.19 -6.55 6.74
C ILE A 497 -10.33 -6.71 7.99
N ARG A 498 -9.63 -5.67 8.43
CA ARG A 498 -8.71 -5.71 9.59
C ARG A 498 -9.21 -4.97 10.81
N GLY A 499 -10.13 -4.00 10.64
CA GLY A 499 -10.73 -3.25 11.74
C GLY A 499 -11.20 -4.11 12.91
N PRO A 500 -11.88 -5.26 12.70
CA PRO A 500 -12.32 -6.15 13.80
C PRO A 500 -11.17 -6.75 14.62
N TRP A 501 -9.93 -6.76 14.13
CA TRP A 501 -8.78 -7.41 14.77
C TRP A 501 -7.84 -6.43 15.49
N LEU A 502 -8.09 -5.12 15.40
CA LEU A 502 -7.21 -4.10 15.97
C LEU A 502 -7.08 -4.16 17.50
N GLU A 503 -8.08 -4.71 18.21
CA GLU A 503 -7.99 -4.90 19.65
C GLU A 503 -6.96 -5.96 20.06
N GLU A 504 -6.57 -6.84 19.15
CA GLU A 504 -5.58 -7.89 19.39
C GLU A 504 -4.13 -7.42 19.09
N MET A 505 -3.98 -6.28 18.39
CA MET A 505 -2.70 -5.65 18.03
C MET A 505 -2.16 -4.76 19.14
#